data_97afc2c8dda8ec0882410d7007791808
#
_entry.id   97afc2c8dda8ec0882410d7007791808
#
_cell.length_a   1.000
_cell.length_b   1.000
_cell.length_c   1.000
_cell.angle_alpha   90.00
_cell.angle_beta   90.00
_cell.angle_gamma   90.00
#
_symmetry.space_group_name_H-M   'P 1'
#
loop_
_entity.id
_entity.type
_entity.pdbx_description
1 polymer ?
#
loop_
_entity_poly.entity_id
_entity_poly.type
_entity_poly.pdbx_seq_one_letter_code
_entity_poly.pdbx_strand_id
1 'polypeptide(L)'
;MSARENNVLTEICDRKREHVEAQKRAMPIPTLLKRIDNAPPPRGFAETLARKIGDENYGLVAEIKKASPSKGLIRADFDPPALARAYEAGGATCLSVLTDEPYFQGSDDYLIAAREAVSLPVLRKDFIVDHYQVLESRALGADCILLIMACLDDAEARDFADEAKALGMDVLVEVHDRAELDRALKLDARLIGINNRDLKTLKVDLKTAEALAPLVPHDRIAVGESGLHTPDDLDRLAAAGARCFLVGESLMREKDVAAATRKLLRLPDLSHVDTEGRARMVDVSAKDETERVAVAGARVVMKPETLARIEAGHIAKGDVLQVARIAGIMAAKKTPELIPLCHPLALTSVEVELMCSPATSSVEITATCRLKGRTGVEMEALTAASVAALTIYDMCKAIDRGMQVADLRLLRKSGGKSGDFVAE
;
A
#
# COMPACT_ATOMS: atom_id res chain seq x y z
N MET A 1 -18.04 6.82 -45.32
CA MET A 1 -16.64 6.43 -45.08
C MET A 1 -15.91 7.70 -44.65
N SER A 2 -15.79 7.91 -43.31
CA SER A 2 -15.00 9.01 -42.75
C SER A 2 -13.53 8.66 -42.95
N ALA A 3 -12.74 9.61 -43.45
CA ALA A 3 -11.29 9.45 -43.57
C ALA A 3 -10.72 9.14 -42.16
N ARG A 4 -10.17 7.95 -41.95
CA ARG A 4 -9.41 7.63 -40.74
C ARG A 4 -8.24 8.60 -40.68
N GLU A 5 -8.25 9.51 -39.69
CA GLU A 5 -7.10 10.35 -39.42
C GLU A 5 -5.91 9.42 -39.08
N ASN A 6 -4.82 9.55 -39.84
CA ASN A 6 -3.57 8.82 -39.64
C ASN A 6 -2.95 9.34 -38.35
N ASN A 7 -3.26 8.72 -37.20
CA ASN A 7 -2.61 9.01 -35.92
C ASN A 7 -1.89 7.76 -35.40
N VAL A 8 -0.99 7.94 -34.44
CA VAL A 8 -0.16 6.86 -33.87
C VAL A 8 -1.02 5.71 -33.33
N LEU A 9 -2.18 6.00 -32.76
CA LEU A 9 -3.09 4.99 -32.22
C LEU A 9 -3.67 4.09 -33.33
N THR A 10 -4.06 4.67 -34.46
CA THR A 10 -4.56 3.90 -35.63
C THR A 10 -3.49 2.94 -36.15
N GLU A 11 -2.24 3.40 -36.28
CA GLU A 11 -1.11 2.56 -36.69
C GLU A 11 -0.88 1.40 -35.70
N ILE A 12 -0.93 1.67 -34.39
CA ILE A 12 -0.79 0.63 -33.35
C ILE A 12 -1.90 -0.41 -33.50
N CYS A 13 -3.16 0.02 -33.63
CA CYS A 13 -4.29 -0.90 -33.75
C CYS A 13 -4.21 -1.75 -35.02
N ASP A 14 -3.80 -1.17 -36.17
CA ASP A 14 -3.67 -1.91 -37.42
C ASP A 14 -2.55 -2.97 -37.34
N ARG A 15 -1.39 -2.62 -36.80
CA ARG A 15 -0.31 -3.59 -36.53
C ARG A 15 -0.74 -4.69 -35.54
N LYS A 16 -1.54 -4.32 -34.53
CA LYS A 16 -2.05 -5.30 -33.57
C LYS A 16 -2.97 -6.31 -34.26
N ARG A 17 -3.84 -5.87 -35.18
CA ARG A 17 -4.68 -6.79 -35.98
C ARG A 17 -3.84 -7.77 -36.80
N GLU A 18 -2.76 -7.31 -37.45
CA GLU A 18 -1.83 -8.18 -38.16
C GLU A 18 -1.15 -9.20 -37.21
N HIS A 19 -0.71 -8.74 -36.04
CA HIS A 19 -0.12 -9.61 -35.02
C HIS A 19 -1.12 -10.68 -34.55
N VAL A 20 -2.36 -10.32 -34.26
CA VAL A 20 -3.43 -11.24 -33.83
C VAL A 20 -3.69 -12.31 -34.91
N GLU A 21 -3.71 -11.94 -36.18
CA GLU A 21 -3.85 -12.92 -37.27
C GLU A 21 -2.70 -13.93 -37.31
N ALA A 22 -1.48 -13.51 -36.97
CA ALA A 22 -0.35 -14.43 -36.84
C ALA A 22 -0.51 -15.35 -35.63
N GLN A 23 -0.97 -14.81 -34.47
CA GLN A 23 -1.22 -15.59 -33.26
C GLN A 23 -2.34 -16.62 -33.44
N LYS A 24 -3.44 -16.28 -34.12
CA LYS A 24 -4.52 -17.24 -34.46
C LYS A 24 -4.02 -18.46 -35.24
N ARG A 25 -3.01 -18.26 -36.12
CA ARG A 25 -2.39 -19.36 -36.87
C ARG A 25 -1.45 -20.20 -35.99
N ALA A 26 -0.69 -19.55 -35.11
CA ALA A 26 0.25 -20.23 -34.21
C ALA A 26 -0.47 -20.98 -33.09
N MET A 27 -1.57 -20.42 -32.57
CA MET A 27 -2.37 -20.99 -31.50
C MET A 27 -3.87 -20.88 -31.84
N PRO A 28 -4.45 -21.90 -32.51
CA PRO A 28 -5.87 -21.90 -32.84
C PRO A 28 -6.80 -21.83 -31.61
N ILE A 29 -7.97 -21.21 -31.75
CA ILE A 29 -8.96 -21.03 -30.68
C ILE A 29 -9.24 -22.33 -29.90
N PRO A 30 -9.42 -23.52 -30.50
CA PRO A 30 -9.67 -24.74 -29.72
C PRO A 30 -8.52 -25.11 -28.77
N THR A 31 -7.28 -24.75 -29.11
CA THR A 31 -6.13 -24.93 -28.22
C THR A 31 -6.11 -23.91 -27.10
N LEU A 32 -6.50 -22.67 -27.42
CA LEU A 32 -6.62 -21.58 -26.45
C LEU A 32 -7.70 -21.87 -25.40
N LEU A 33 -8.86 -22.38 -25.80
CA LEU A 33 -9.93 -22.79 -24.90
C LEU A 33 -9.49 -23.86 -23.90
N LYS A 34 -8.71 -24.86 -24.34
CA LYS A 34 -8.12 -25.85 -23.42
C LYS A 34 -7.15 -25.23 -22.39
N ARG A 35 -6.46 -24.15 -22.74
CA ARG A 35 -5.63 -23.42 -21.78
C ARG A 35 -6.48 -22.66 -20.78
N ILE A 36 -7.60 -22.08 -21.22
CA ILE A 36 -8.56 -21.40 -20.34
C ILE A 36 -9.11 -22.36 -19.28
N ASP A 37 -9.45 -23.60 -19.64
CA ASP A 37 -9.95 -24.62 -18.72
C ASP A 37 -8.93 -24.93 -17.58
N ASN A 38 -7.63 -24.79 -17.86
CA ASN A 38 -6.56 -25.03 -16.90
C ASN A 38 -6.02 -23.74 -16.24
N ALA A 39 -6.49 -22.57 -16.68
CA ALA A 39 -6.01 -21.32 -16.13
C ALA A 39 -6.57 -21.10 -14.70
N PRO A 40 -5.75 -20.56 -13.78
CA PRO A 40 -6.21 -20.26 -12.42
C PRO A 40 -7.39 -19.28 -12.46
N PRO A 41 -8.33 -19.36 -11.50
CA PRO A 41 -9.49 -18.47 -11.47
C PRO A 41 -9.06 -16.99 -11.37
N PRO A 42 -9.84 -16.06 -11.94
CA PRO A 42 -9.62 -14.64 -11.77
C PRO A 42 -9.70 -14.20 -10.31
N ARG A 43 -8.91 -13.20 -9.94
CA ARG A 43 -8.71 -12.73 -8.55
C ARG A 43 -9.63 -11.57 -8.14
N GLY A 44 -10.60 -11.17 -8.99
CA GLY A 44 -11.56 -10.10 -8.69
C GLY A 44 -10.89 -8.72 -8.62
N PHE A 45 -10.46 -8.20 -9.76
CA PHE A 45 -9.73 -6.95 -9.89
C PHE A 45 -10.55 -5.74 -9.42
N ALA A 46 -11.78 -5.59 -9.92
CA ALA A 46 -12.67 -4.49 -9.55
C ALA A 46 -13.10 -4.56 -8.08
N GLU A 47 -13.36 -5.77 -7.56
CA GLU A 47 -13.75 -5.95 -6.17
C GLU A 47 -12.62 -5.59 -5.20
N THR A 48 -11.37 -5.94 -5.56
CA THR A 48 -10.20 -5.62 -4.74
C THR A 48 -9.98 -4.10 -4.67
N LEU A 49 -10.17 -3.37 -5.77
CA LEU A 49 -10.15 -1.90 -5.78
C LEU A 49 -11.31 -1.32 -4.98
N ALA A 50 -12.54 -1.84 -5.17
CA ALA A 50 -13.73 -1.38 -4.44
C ALA A 50 -13.55 -1.49 -2.91
N ARG A 51 -13.03 -2.62 -2.43
CA ARG A 51 -12.72 -2.83 -1.01
C ARG A 51 -11.71 -1.80 -0.51
N LYS A 52 -10.65 -1.55 -1.28
CA LYS A 52 -9.60 -0.60 -0.87
C LYS A 52 -10.12 0.83 -0.70
N ILE A 53 -10.97 1.30 -1.61
CA ILE A 53 -11.58 2.65 -1.50
C ILE A 53 -12.69 2.71 -0.45
N GLY A 54 -13.36 1.61 -0.14
CA GLY A 54 -14.34 1.49 0.95
C GLY A 54 -13.71 1.71 2.33
N ASP A 55 -12.42 1.40 2.49
CA ASP A 55 -11.61 1.65 3.69
C ASP A 55 -11.04 3.09 3.74
N GLU A 56 -11.60 4.01 2.95
CA GLU A 56 -11.13 5.40 2.78
C GLU A 56 -9.70 5.55 2.25
N ASN A 57 -9.09 4.48 1.77
CA ASN A 57 -7.76 4.48 1.18
C ASN A 57 -7.80 4.74 -0.34
N TYR A 58 -6.64 4.88 -0.96
CA TYR A 58 -6.49 4.93 -2.41
C TYR A 58 -6.25 3.54 -2.99
N GLY A 59 -6.93 3.23 -4.11
CA GLY A 59 -6.66 2.04 -4.91
C GLY A 59 -5.52 2.31 -5.91
N LEU A 60 -4.40 1.59 -5.80
CA LEU A 60 -3.29 1.74 -6.74
C LEU A 60 -3.17 0.53 -7.66
N VAL A 61 -3.30 0.77 -8.95
CA VAL A 61 -2.92 -0.16 -10.02
C VAL A 61 -1.49 0.18 -10.44
N ALA A 62 -0.52 -0.60 -9.98
CA ALA A 62 0.89 -0.35 -10.24
C ALA A 62 1.31 -0.99 -11.57
N GLU A 63 1.87 -0.18 -12.49
CA GLU A 63 2.16 -0.62 -13.84
C GLU A 63 3.61 -1.09 -14.01
N ILE A 64 3.78 -2.31 -14.52
CA ILE A 64 5.06 -2.92 -14.92
C ILE A 64 5.26 -2.67 -16.43
N LYS A 65 6.17 -1.74 -16.75
CA LYS A 65 6.41 -1.25 -18.11
C LYS A 65 7.89 -1.03 -18.37
N LYS A 66 8.44 -1.74 -19.37
CA LYS A 66 9.86 -1.68 -19.74
C LYS A 66 10.21 -0.43 -20.53
N ALA A 67 9.37 -0.09 -21.50
CA ALA A 67 9.57 1.03 -22.41
C ALA A 67 8.23 1.69 -22.78
N SER A 68 8.26 2.89 -23.37
CA SER A 68 7.09 3.52 -23.96
C SER A 68 7.47 4.36 -25.20
N PRO A 69 6.54 4.61 -26.14
CA PRO A 69 6.82 5.43 -27.33
C PRO A 69 7.29 6.85 -26.99
N SER A 70 6.76 7.43 -25.92
CA SER A 70 7.06 8.82 -25.52
C SER A 70 8.37 8.99 -24.74
N LYS A 71 8.91 7.91 -24.13
CA LYS A 71 10.06 7.98 -23.19
C LYS A 71 11.19 6.99 -23.51
N GLY A 72 11.01 6.12 -24.49
CA GLY A 72 11.96 5.05 -24.80
C GLY A 72 12.08 4.04 -23.65
N LEU A 73 13.26 3.50 -23.43
CA LEU A 73 13.54 2.57 -22.34
C LEU A 73 13.42 3.28 -20.98
N ILE A 74 12.54 2.76 -20.10
CA ILE A 74 12.27 3.32 -18.78
C ILE A 74 13.16 2.66 -17.72
N ARG A 75 13.31 1.32 -17.80
CA ARG A 75 14.09 0.54 -16.84
C ARG A 75 14.94 -0.50 -17.54
N ALA A 76 16.26 -0.47 -17.32
CA ALA A 76 17.21 -1.39 -17.91
C ALA A 76 17.29 -2.74 -17.16
N ASP A 77 17.23 -2.69 -15.81
CA ASP A 77 17.18 -3.83 -14.89
C ASP A 77 15.74 -4.32 -14.71
N PHE A 78 15.10 -4.74 -15.82
CA PHE A 78 13.68 -5.09 -15.86
C PHE A 78 13.44 -6.54 -15.48
N ASP A 79 12.91 -6.76 -14.27
CA ASP A 79 12.54 -8.06 -13.71
C ASP A 79 11.08 -8.00 -13.22
N PRO A 80 10.09 -8.47 -14.03
CA PRO A 80 8.67 -8.41 -13.67
C PRO A 80 8.32 -9.08 -12.33
N PRO A 81 8.82 -10.28 -11.98
CA PRO A 81 8.61 -10.88 -10.67
C PRO A 81 9.11 -10.03 -9.50
N ALA A 82 10.31 -9.49 -9.60
CA ALA A 82 10.88 -8.64 -8.54
C ALA A 82 10.10 -7.33 -8.40
N LEU A 83 9.69 -6.72 -9.52
CA LEU A 83 8.86 -5.51 -9.55
C LEU A 83 7.47 -5.76 -8.96
N ALA A 84 6.84 -6.89 -9.29
CA ALA A 84 5.53 -7.28 -8.74
C ALA A 84 5.61 -7.39 -7.21
N ARG A 85 6.61 -8.09 -6.66
CA ARG A 85 6.83 -8.19 -5.21
C ARG A 85 7.11 -6.82 -4.58
N ALA A 86 7.88 -5.96 -5.22
CA ALA A 86 8.15 -4.63 -4.72
C ALA A 86 6.89 -3.76 -4.66
N TYR A 87 6.01 -3.85 -5.66
CA TYR A 87 4.72 -3.17 -5.67
C TYR A 87 3.78 -3.70 -4.58
N GLU A 88 3.67 -5.04 -4.41
CA GLU A 88 2.88 -5.65 -3.35
C GLU A 88 3.38 -5.19 -1.97
N ALA A 89 4.69 -5.26 -1.71
CA ALA A 89 5.31 -4.77 -0.48
C ALA A 89 5.16 -3.25 -0.28
N GLY A 90 5.03 -2.49 -1.38
CA GLY A 90 4.75 -1.06 -1.40
C GLY A 90 3.29 -0.69 -1.13
N GLY A 91 2.38 -1.66 -1.07
CA GLY A 91 0.96 -1.46 -0.81
C GLY A 91 0.11 -1.21 -2.08
N ALA A 92 0.60 -1.59 -3.26
CA ALA A 92 -0.23 -1.63 -4.47
C ALA A 92 -1.45 -2.55 -4.27
N THR A 93 -2.56 -2.21 -4.90
CA THR A 93 -3.82 -2.95 -4.80
C THR A 93 -3.95 -3.97 -5.93
N CYS A 94 -3.53 -3.61 -7.12
CA CYS A 94 -3.52 -4.42 -8.33
C CYS A 94 -2.26 -4.11 -9.16
N LEU A 95 -1.96 -4.97 -10.13
CA LEU A 95 -0.92 -4.75 -11.10
C LEU A 95 -1.50 -4.47 -12.49
N SER A 96 -0.76 -3.72 -13.31
CA SER A 96 -0.95 -3.59 -14.75
C SER A 96 0.33 -4.02 -15.45
N VAL A 97 0.27 -4.95 -16.39
CA VAL A 97 1.45 -5.46 -17.08
C VAL A 97 1.33 -5.22 -18.59
N LEU A 98 2.30 -4.49 -19.16
CA LEU A 98 2.36 -4.25 -20.59
C LEU A 98 2.74 -5.54 -21.32
N THR A 99 1.89 -5.96 -22.27
CA THR A 99 2.15 -7.12 -23.14
C THR A 99 2.41 -6.73 -24.59
N ASP A 100 2.14 -5.48 -24.97
CA ASP A 100 2.44 -5.01 -26.32
C ASP A 100 3.96 -4.94 -26.58
N GLU A 101 4.44 -5.77 -27.51
CA GLU A 101 5.87 -5.90 -27.81
C GLU A 101 6.41 -4.73 -28.64
N PRO A 102 5.80 -4.33 -29.80
CA PRO A 102 6.43 -3.39 -30.72
C PRO A 102 6.67 -2.00 -30.14
N TYR A 103 5.73 -1.51 -29.30
CA TYR A 103 5.75 -0.13 -28.82
C TYR A 103 6.17 0.00 -27.36
N PHE A 104 5.98 -1.07 -26.56
CA PHE A 104 6.25 -1.03 -25.13
C PHE A 104 7.30 -2.04 -24.66
N GLN A 105 7.88 -2.83 -25.58
CA GLN A 105 8.77 -3.95 -25.28
C GLN A 105 8.16 -4.89 -24.21
N GLY A 106 6.84 -5.09 -24.30
CA GLY A 106 6.08 -5.98 -23.44
C GLY A 106 6.23 -7.44 -23.83
N SER A 107 5.66 -8.33 -23.04
CA SER A 107 5.57 -9.77 -23.34
C SER A 107 4.47 -10.41 -22.50
N ASP A 108 3.78 -11.41 -23.04
CA ASP A 108 2.84 -12.24 -22.31
C ASP A 108 3.52 -12.97 -21.13
N ASP A 109 4.77 -13.38 -21.29
CA ASP A 109 5.57 -14.00 -20.24
C ASP A 109 5.77 -13.08 -19.03
N TYR A 110 5.79 -11.75 -19.24
CA TYR A 110 5.90 -10.79 -18.14
C TYR A 110 4.65 -10.78 -17.27
N LEU A 111 3.47 -10.92 -17.90
CA LEU A 111 2.20 -11.00 -17.19
C LEU A 111 2.14 -12.28 -16.35
N ILE A 112 2.46 -13.43 -16.95
CA ILE A 112 2.47 -14.73 -16.26
C ILE A 112 3.41 -14.66 -15.08
N ALA A 113 4.67 -14.26 -15.29
CA ALA A 113 5.70 -14.21 -14.26
C ALA A 113 5.36 -13.23 -13.12
N ALA A 114 4.81 -12.05 -13.44
CA ALA A 114 4.36 -11.09 -12.43
C ALA A 114 3.20 -11.65 -11.59
N ARG A 115 2.20 -12.28 -12.24
CA ARG A 115 1.05 -12.88 -11.58
C ARG A 115 1.42 -14.03 -10.65
N GLU A 116 2.37 -14.87 -11.05
CA GLU A 116 2.85 -16.00 -10.23
C GLU A 116 3.64 -15.53 -9.00
N ALA A 117 4.29 -14.36 -9.09
CA ALA A 117 5.15 -13.84 -8.02
C ALA A 117 4.38 -13.24 -6.84
N VAL A 118 3.10 -12.87 -6.99
CA VAL A 118 2.29 -12.16 -5.99
C VAL A 118 0.84 -12.63 -5.96
N SER A 119 0.10 -12.18 -4.94
CA SER A 119 -1.34 -12.44 -4.81
C SER A 119 -2.23 -11.38 -5.47
N LEU A 120 -1.67 -10.26 -5.91
CA LEU A 120 -2.41 -9.14 -6.49
C LEU A 120 -3.11 -9.52 -7.80
N PRO A 121 -4.33 -9.00 -8.06
CA PRO A 121 -4.98 -9.11 -9.36
C PRO A 121 -4.19 -8.38 -10.44
N VAL A 122 -4.20 -8.91 -11.68
CA VAL A 122 -3.39 -8.40 -12.80
C VAL A 122 -4.24 -7.99 -13.98
N LEU A 123 -4.05 -6.76 -14.45
CA LEU A 123 -4.57 -6.23 -15.70
C LEU A 123 -3.59 -6.54 -16.84
N ARG A 124 -4.06 -7.16 -17.92
CA ARG A 124 -3.35 -7.19 -19.20
C ARG A 124 -3.48 -5.82 -19.89
N LYS A 125 -2.40 -5.07 -19.92
CA LYS A 125 -2.33 -3.74 -20.56
C LYS A 125 -1.85 -3.92 -22.00
N ASP A 126 -2.80 -4.04 -22.92
CA ASP A 126 -2.59 -4.26 -24.35
C ASP A 126 -3.66 -3.54 -25.16
N PHE A 127 -3.50 -3.45 -26.48
CA PHE A 127 -4.52 -2.95 -27.40
C PHE A 127 -5.41 -4.12 -27.84
N ILE A 128 -6.55 -4.28 -27.18
CA ILE A 128 -7.53 -5.32 -27.51
C ILE A 128 -8.37 -4.84 -28.71
N VAL A 129 -8.24 -5.54 -29.83
CA VAL A 129 -8.90 -5.21 -31.10
C VAL A 129 -9.59 -6.42 -31.76
N ASP A 130 -9.57 -7.57 -31.08
CA ASP A 130 -10.14 -8.82 -31.58
C ASP A 130 -10.55 -9.74 -30.41
N HIS A 131 -11.63 -10.51 -30.57
CA HIS A 131 -12.11 -11.52 -29.62
C HIS A 131 -11.03 -12.53 -29.19
N TYR A 132 -10.17 -12.89 -30.12
CA TYR A 132 -9.05 -13.79 -29.83
C TYR A 132 -8.21 -13.32 -28.64
N GLN A 133 -7.97 -12.01 -28.54
CA GLN A 133 -7.15 -11.45 -27.45
C GLN A 133 -7.88 -11.51 -26.10
N VAL A 134 -9.22 -11.48 -26.07
CA VAL A 134 -10.00 -11.67 -24.84
C VAL A 134 -9.79 -13.08 -24.31
N LEU A 135 -9.94 -14.08 -25.17
CA LEU A 135 -9.66 -15.49 -24.85
C LEU A 135 -8.20 -15.71 -24.43
N GLU A 136 -7.27 -15.14 -25.17
CA GLU A 136 -5.84 -15.19 -24.90
C GLU A 136 -5.51 -14.59 -23.50
N SER A 137 -6.08 -13.44 -23.18
CA SER A 137 -5.90 -12.80 -21.86
C SER A 137 -6.31 -13.73 -20.72
N ARG A 138 -7.45 -14.40 -20.88
CA ARG A 138 -7.91 -15.38 -19.88
C ARG A 138 -6.98 -16.60 -19.80
N ALA A 139 -6.50 -17.09 -20.93
CA ALA A 139 -5.57 -18.21 -20.99
C ALA A 139 -4.20 -17.91 -20.36
N LEU A 140 -3.74 -16.65 -20.42
CA LEU A 140 -2.55 -16.13 -19.77
C LEU A 140 -2.75 -15.91 -18.27
N GLY A 141 -4.01 -15.99 -17.79
CA GLY A 141 -4.36 -15.78 -16.39
C GLY A 141 -4.65 -14.32 -16.02
N ALA A 142 -4.89 -13.43 -16.96
CA ALA A 142 -5.31 -12.07 -16.64
C ALA A 142 -6.60 -12.06 -15.80
N ASP A 143 -6.68 -11.13 -14.87
CA ASP A 143 -7.84 -10.90 -14.01
C ASP A 143 -8.71 -9.75 -14.53
N CYS A 144 -8.12 -8.88 -15.37
CA CYS A 144 -8.75 -7.73 -16.01
C CYS A 144 -8.12 -7.50 -17.39
N ILE A 145 -8.91 -6.96 -18.32
CA ILE A 145 -8.44 -6.49 -19.64
C ILE A 145 -8.68 -5.00 -19.81
N LEU A 146 -7.97 -4.39 -20.78
CA LEU A 146 -8.14 -3.00 -21.17
C LEU A 146 -8.95 -2.90 -22.45
N LEU A 147 -10.01 -2.09 -22.45
CA LEU A 147 -10.73 -1.68 -23.66
C LEU A 147 -10.59 -0.17 -23.84
N ILE A 148 -9.98 0.27 -24.94
CA ILE A 148 -9.74 1.68 -25.26
C ILE A 148 -10.83 2.17 -26.19
N MET A 149 -11.72 3.07 -25.73
CA MET A 149 -12.87 3.54 -26.51
C MET A 149 -12.48 4.27 -27.79
N ALA A 150 -11.30 4.87 -27.83
CA ALA A 150 -10.74 5.50 -29.02
C ALA A 150 -10.37 4.48 -30.15
N CYS A 151 -10.17 3.19 -29.81
CA CYS A 151 -9.79 2.13 -30.75
C CYS A 151 -10.97 1.29 -31.26
N LEU A 152 -12.10 1.30 -30.54
CA LEU A 152 -13.22 0.37 -30.73
C LEU A 152 -14.50 1.11 -31.11
N ASP A 153 -15.32 0.47 -31.93
CA ASP A 153 -16.70 0.91 -32.06
C ASP A 153 -17.57 0.39 -30.89
N ASP A 154 -18.85 0.81 -30.84
CA ASP A 154 -19.73 0.48 -29.71
C ASP A 154 -20.11 -1.02 -29.68
N ALA A 155 -20.14 -1.70 -30.85
CA ALA A 155 -20.43 -3.12 -30.94
C ALA A 155 -19.24 -3.95 -30.50
N GLU A 156 -18.05 -3.66 -31.03
CA GLU A 156 -16.78 -4.30 -30.62
C GLU A 156 -16.54 -4.16 -29.09
N ALA A 157 -16.68 -2.94 -28.55
CA ALA A 157 -16.48 -2.69 -27.13
C ALA A 157 -17.45 -3.50 -26.25
N ARG A 158 -18.73 -3.62 -26.66
CA ARG A 158 -19.72 -4.41 -25.95
C ARG A 158 -19.41 -5.89 -26.01
N ASP A 159 -19.17 -6.42 -27.21
CA ASP A 159 -18.93 -7.84 -27.43
C ASP A 159 -17.69 -8.31 -26.64
N PHE A 160 -16.60 -7.53 -26.62
CA PHE A 160 -15.40 -7.84 -25.85
C PHE A 160 -15.62 -7.74 -24.34
N ALA A 161 -16.40 -6.76 -23.87
CA ALA A 161 -16.74 -6.64 -22.46
C ALA A 161 -17.60 -7.80 -21.98
N ASP A 162 -18.61 -8.20 -22.75
CA ASP A 162 -19.50 -9.30 -22.42
C ASP A 162 -18.75 -10.64 -22.40
N GLU A 163 -17.83 -10.85 -23.37
CA GLU A 163 -16.98 -12.05 -23.40
C GLU A 163 -16.01 -12.09 -22.20
N ALA A 164 -15.35 -10.98 -21.85
CA ALA A 164 -14.47 -10.91 -20.69
C ALA A 164 -15.25 -11.24 -19.40
N LYS A 165 -16.45 -10.68 -19.25
CA LYS A 165 -17.34 -10.97 -18.12
C LYS A 165 -17.75 -12.45 -18.08
N ALA A 166 -18.09 -13.06 -19.21
CA ALA A 166 -18.43 -14.49 -19.30
C ALA A 166 -17.25 -15.39 -18.88
N LEU A 167 -16.01 -14.93 -19.07
CA LEU A 167 -14.78 -15.58 -18.65
C LEU A 167 -14.36 -15.24 -17.20
N GLY A 168 -15.15 -14.43 -16.49
CA GLY A 168 -14.91 -14.03 -15.10
C GLY A 168 -13.86 -12.92 -14.93
N MET A 169 -13.41 -12.29 -16.01
CA MET A 169 -12.48 -11.15 -15.96
C MET A 169 -13.23 -9.84 -15.80
N ASP A 170 -12.61 -8.88 -15.12
CA ASP A 170 -13.04 -7.48 -15.11
C ASP A 170 -12.55 -6.74 -16.37
N VAL A 171 -13.15 -5.59 -16.64
CA VAL A 171 -12.79 -4.73 -17.77
C VAL A 171 -12.52 -3.31 -17.28
N LEU A 172 -11.33 -2.77 -17.61
CA LEU A 172 -11.00 -1.36 -17.48
C LEU A 172 -11.29 -0.68 -18.81
N VAL A 173 -12.33 0.18 -18.86
CA VAL A 173 -12.71 0.91 -20.06
C VAL A 173 -12.05 2.27 -20.06
N GLU A 174 -11.05 2.45 -20.93
CA GLU A 174 -10.26 3.69 -21.00
C GLU A 174 -10.93 4.73 -21.90
N VAL A 175 -11.04 5.96 -21.40
CA VAL A 175 -11.65 7.11 -22.06
C VAL A 175 -10.75 8.35 -21.97
N HIS A 176 -10.84 9.26 -22.97
CA HIS A 176 -10.02 10.47 -23.07
C HIS A 176 -10.86 11.75 -23.08
N ASP A 177 -12.15 11.64 -23.39
CA ASP A 177 -13.06 12.77 -23.46
C ASP A 177 -14.49 12.38 -23.06
N ARG A 178 -15.38 13.38 -23.07
CA ARG A 178 -16.78 13.21 -22.69
C ARG A 178 -17.53 12.28 -23.64
N ALA A 179 -17.27 12.32 -24.93
CA ALA A 179 -17.98 11.49 -25.90
C ALA A 179 -17.63 10.01 -25.73
N GLU A 180 -16.35 9.70 -25.45
CA GLU A 180 -15.90 8.36 -25.12
C GLU A 180 -16.47 7.89 -23.78
N LEU A 181 -16.55 8.76 -22.75
CA LEU A 181 -17.19 8.43 -21.48
C LEU A 181 -18.66 8.08 -21.68
N ASP A 182 -19.42 8.86 -22.45
CA ASP A 182 -20.84 8.59 -22.69
C ASP A 182 -21.07 7.25 -23.44
N ARG A 183 -20.10 6.81 -24.25
CA ARG A 183 -20.08 5.48 -24.89
C ARG A 183 -19.73 4.39 -23.87
N ALA A 184 -18.68 4.59 -23.07
CA ALA A 184 -18.21 3.66 -22.05
C ALA A 184 -19.27 3.36 -20.98
N LEU A 185 -20.06 4.35 -20.59
CA LEU A 185 -21.13 4.19 -19.61
C LEU A 185 -22.29 3.30 -20.06
N LYS A 186 -22.38 2.97 -21.37
CA LYS A 186 -23.36 2.01 -21.91
C LYS A 186 -22.92 0.54 -21.73
N LEU A 187 -21.63 0.31 -21.42
CA LEU A 187 -21.08 -1.01 -21.17
C LEU A 187 -21.35 -1.45 -19.73
N ASP A 188 -21.49 -2.75 -19.51
CA ASP A 188 -21.58 -3.32 -18.17
C ASP A 188 -20.17 -3.56 -17.58
N ALA A 189 -19.43 -2.45 -17.38
CA ALA A 189 -18.08 -2.46 -16.84
C ALA A 189 -18.00 -1.59 -15.57
N ARG A 190 -17.42 -2.12 -14.50
CA ARG A 190 -17.31 -1.41 -13.21
C ARG A 190 -16.19 -0.37 -13.17
N LEU A 191 -15.18 -0.52 -14.04
CA LEU A 191 -13.97 0.32 -14.01
C LEU A 191 -13.95 1.24 -15.22
N ILE A 192 -13.85 2.55 -14.98
CA ILE A 192 -13.69 3.58 -16.00
C ILE A 192 -12.32 4.21 -15.83
N GLY A 193 -11.42 3.94 -16.77
CA GLY A 193 -10.11 4.54 -16.84
C GLY A 193 -10.16 5.90 -17.51
N ILE A 194 -9.74 6.95 -16.82
CA ILE A 194 -9.68 8.30 -17.40
C ILE A 194 -8.22 8.62 -17.66
N ASN A 195 -7.83 8.56 -18.93
CA ASN A 195 -6.45 8.80 -19.32
C ASN A 195 -6.19 10.29 -19.54
N ASN A 196 -5.34 10.87 -18.68
CA ASN A 196 -4.91 12.27 -18.77
C ASN A 196 -3.97 12.54 -19.95
N ARG A 197 -3.54 11.51 -20.67
CA ARG A 197 -2.69 11.63 -21.86
C ARG A 197 -3.55 11.67 -23.11
N ASP A 198 -3.54 12.78 -23.82
CA ASP A 198 -4.09 12.89 -25.16
C ASP A 198 -3.28 11.99 -26.12
N LEU A 199 -3.91 10.98 -26.71
CA LEU A 199 -3.25 10.02 -27.60
C LEU A 199 -2.84 10.60 -28.97
N LYS A 200 -3.37 11.79 -29.34
CA LYS A 200 -3.01 12.50 -30.59
C LYS A 200 -1.77 13.36 -30.39
N THR A 201 -1.69 14.09 -29.26
CA THR A 201 -0.64 15.07 -28.99
C THR A 201 0.43 14.59 -28.02
N LEU A 202 0.18 13.48 -27.33
CA LEU A 202 0.96 12.89 -26.23
C LEU A 202 1.11 13.80 -25.01
N LYS A 203 0.40 14.94 -24.97
CA LYS A 203 0.38 15.85 -23.82
C LYS A 203 -0.42 15.23 -22.67
N VAL A 204 0.01 15.54 -21.45
CA VAL A 204 -0.66 15.08 -20.22
C VAL A 204 -1.23 16.29 -19.49
N ASP A 205 -2.53 16.24 -19.15
CA ASP A 205 -3.21 17.27 -18.37
C ASP A 205 -4.20 16.62 -17.39
N LEU A 206 -3.96 16.78 -16.09
CA LEU A 206 -4.83 16.23 -15.03
C LEU A 206 -6.25 16.81 -15.07
N LYS A 207 -6.47 17.94 -15.74
CA LYS A 207 -7.80 18.52 -15.95
C LYS A 207 -8.75 17.59 -16.67
N THR A 208 -8.24 16.64 -17.47
CA THR A 208 -9.07 15.62 -18.12
C THR A 208 -9.80 14.78 -17.06
N ALA A 209 -9.06 14.20 -16.12
CA ALA A 209 -9.67 13.42 -15.04
C ALA A 209 -10.51 14.28 -14.08
N GLU A 210 -10.08 15.51 -13.78
CA GLU A 210 -10.89 16.44 -12.96
C GLU A 210 -12.27 16.75 -13.58
N ALA A 211 -12.33 16.86 -14.90
CA ALA A 211 -13.58 17.15 -15.60
C ALA A 211 -14.47 15.91 -15.75
N LEU A 212 -13.88 14.72 -15.95
CA LEU A 212 -14.63 13.52 -16.28
C LEU A 212 -14.99 12.66 -15.05
N ALA A 213 -14.14 12.61 -14.01
CA ALA A 213 -14.39 11.78 -12.84
C ALA A 213 -15.72 12.09 -12.12
N PRO A 214 -16.15 13.38 -11.96
CA PRO A 214 -17.43 13.69 -11.36
C PRO A 214 -18.66 13.20 -12.15
N LEU A 215 -18.45 12.80 -13.42
CA LEU A 215 -19.49 12.33 -14.31
C LEU A 215 -19.63 10.80 -14.31
N VAL A 216 -18.70 10.10 -13.66
CA VAL A 216 -18.76 8.64 -13.49
C VAL A 216 -19.78 8.31 -12.39
N PRO A 217 -20.78 7.46 -12.64
CA PRO A 217 -21.77 7.07 -11.65
C PRO A 217 -21.15 6.39 -10.43
N HIS A 218 -21.79 6.52 -9.25
CA HIS A 218 -21.28 5.99 -7.97
C HIS A 218 -21.21 4.46 -7.89
N ASP A 219 -21.92 3.74 -8.75
CA ASP A 219 -21.86 2.28 -8.89
C ASP A 219 -20.63 1.81 -9.69
N ARG A 220 -19.84 2.75 -10.20
CA ARG A 220 -18.62 2.51 -10.96
C ARG A 220 -17.41 3.15 -10.28
N ILE A 221 -16.24 2.71 -10.65
CA ILE A 221 -14.96 3.16 -10.10
C ILE A 221 -14.21 3.96 -11.16
N ALA A 222 -13.99 5.24 -10.91
CA ALA A 222 -13.11 6.07 -11.74
C ALA A 222 -11.65 5.77 -11.39
N VAL A 223 -10.83 5.46 -12.41
CA VAL A 223 -9.38 5.22 -12.32
C VAL A 223 -8.65 6.31 -13.10
N GLY A 224 -7.91 7.17 -12.40
CA GLY A 224 -7.08 8.19 -13.04
C GLY A 224 -5.79 7.60 -13.59
N GLU A 225 -5.47 7.86 -14.86
CA GLU A 225 -4.30 7.33 -15.54
C GLU A 225 -3.42 8.45 -16.09
N SER A 226 -2.12 8.24 -16.13
CA SER A 226 -1.09 9.15 -16.64
C SER A 226 -0.93 10.46 -15.86
N GLY A 227 0.32 10.92 -15.72
CA GLY A 227 0.66 12.22 -15.14
C GLY A 227 0.64 12.27 -13.62
N LEU A 228 0.59 11.15 -12.95
CA LEU A 228 0.56 11.04 -11.49
C LEU A 228 1.98 10.78 -10.96
N HIS A 229 2.52 11.75 -10.23
CA HIS A 229 3.90 11.73 -9.75
C HIS A 229 4.02 11.89 -8.23
N THR A 230 3.07 12.59 -7.62
CA THR A 230 3.12 12.97 -6.21
C THR A 230 1.84 12.55 -5.48
N PRO A 231 1.87 12.42 -4.14
CA PRO A 231 0.66 12.23 -3.35
C PRO A 231 -0.39 13.33 -3.57
N ASP A 232 0.06 14.56 -3.80
CA ASP A 232 -0.85 15.70 -4.02
C ASP A 232 -1.61 15.58 -5.36
N ASP A 233 -1.01 14.93 -6.39
CA ASP A 233 -1.71 14.61 -7.64
C ASP A 233 -2.85 13.61 -7.37
N LEU A 234 -2.62 12.63 -6.49
CA LEU A 234 -3.66 11.66 -6.10
C LEU A 234 -4.78 12.36 -5.32
N ASP A 235 -4.44 13.20 -4.34
CA ASP A 235 -5.41 13.96 -3.54
C ASP A 235 -6.27 14.87 -4.44
N ARG A 236 -5.65 15.51 -5.42
CA ARG A 236 -6.31 16.37 -6.40
C ARG A 236 -7.37 15.62 -7.21
N LEU A 237 -7.05 14.43 -7.73
CA LEU A 237 -8.02 13.62 -8.48
C LEU A 237 -9.05 12.95 -7.56
N ALA A 238 -8.67 12.60 -6.33
CA ALA A 238 -9.60 12.06 -5.35
C ALA A 238 -10.68 13.09 -4.97
N ALA A 239 -10.33 14.36 -4.85
CA ALA A 239 -11.28 15.45 -4.64
C ALA A 239 -12.29 15.60 -5.79
N ALA A 240 -11.90 15.19 -7.02
CA ALA A 240 -12.78 15.15 -8.19
C ALA A 240 -13.59 13.84 -8.31
N GLY A 241 -13.37 12.84 -7.42
CA GLY A 241 -14.11 11.58 -7.41
C GLY A 241 -13.33 10.35 -7.90
N ALA A 242 -12.10 10.50 -8.41
CA ALA A 242 -11.26 9.37 -8.81
C ALA A 242 -10.35 8.97 -7.64
N ARG A 243 -10.70 7.90 -6.91
CA ARG A 243 -9.91 7.36 -5.78
C ARG A 243 -9.08 6.13 -6.14
N CYS A 244 -9.11 5.70 -7.40
CA CYS A 244 -8.21 4.69 -7.95
C CYS A 244 -7.28 5.30 -8.98
N PHE A 245 -6.04 4.81 -9.04
CA PHE A 245 -4.99 5.39 -9.88
C PHE A 245 -4.16 4.31 -10.56
N LEU A 246 -3.89 4.47 -11.85
CA LEU A 246 -2.94 3.65 -12.59
C LEU A 246 -1.63 4.43 -12.76
N VAL A 247 -0.56 3.95 -12.13
CA VAL A 247 0.73 4.63 -12.06
C VAL A 247 1.86 3.68 -12.44
N GLY A 248 2.70 4.09 -13.38
CA GLY A 248 3.82 3.29 -13.84
C GLY A 248 5.14 4.07 -13.89
N GLU A 249 5.26 5.04 -14.82
CA GLU A 249 6.53 5.68 -15.15
C GLU A 249 7.25 6.29 -13.92
N SER A 250 6.55 7.01 -13.06
CA SER A 250 7.13 7.65 -11.89
C SER A 250 7.71 6.64 -10.89
N LEU A 251 7.03 5.51 -10.69
CA LEU A 251 7.48 4.45 -9.79
C LEU A 251 8.60 3.60 -10.40
N MET A 252 8.51 3.27 -11.69
CA MET A 252 9.50 2.45 -12.40
C MET A 252 10.88 3.10 -12.50
N ARG A 253 10.98 4.43 -12.41
CA ARG A 253 12.25 5.17 -12.44
C ARG A 253 13.00 5.15 -11.11
N GLU A 254 12.31 4.81 -10.02
CA GLU A 254 12.90 4.80 -8.69
C GLU A 254 13.71 3.51 -8.44
N LYS A 255 14.84 3.64 -7.73
CA LYS A 255 15.67 2.47 -7.38
C LYS A 255 14.93 1.55 -6.43
N ASP A 256 14.31 2.12 -5.39
CA ASP A 256 13.46 1.40 -4.43
C ASP A 256 12.00 1.63 -4.77
N VAL A 257 11.46 0.73 -5.59
CA VAL A 257 10.08 0.78 -6.08
C VAL A 257 9.08 0.63 -4.92
N ALA A 258 9.38 -0.20 -3.92
CA ALA A 258 8.51 -0.40 -2.77
C ALA A 258 8.41 0.86 -1.90
N ALA A 259 9.55 1.50 -1.60
CA ALA A 259 9.55 2.76 -0.86
C ALA A 259 8.86 3.90 -1.64
N ALA A 260 9.08 3.98 -2.95
CA ALA A 260 8.41 4.96 -3.81
C ALA A 260 6.88 4.77 -3.82
N THR A 261 6.43 3.52 -3.88
CA THR A 261 5.00 3.16 -3.83
C THR A 261 4.38 3.55 -2.49
N ARG A 262 5.02 3.22 -1.37
CA ARG A 262 4.57 3.64 -0.02
C ARG A 262 4.49 5.16 0.10
N LYS A 263 5.52 5.86 -0.38
CA LYS A 263 5.57 7.33 -0.36
C LYS A 263 4.42 7.93 -1.16
N LEU A 264 4.15 7.41 -2.37
CA LEU A 264 3.04 7.87 -3.21
C LEU A 264 1.69 7.73 -2.51
N LEU A 265 1.49 6.60 -1.81
CA LEU A 265 0.26 6.30 -1.05
C LEU A 265 0.25 6.90 0.36
N ARG A 266 1.25 7.67 0.78
CA ARG A 266 1.42 8.18 2.16
C ARG A 266 1.38 7.08 3.24
N LEU A 267 1.73 5.86 2.87
CA LEU A 267 1.81 4.76 3.84
C LEU A 267 3.06 4.93 4.72
N PRO A 268 2.97 4.59 6.01
CA PRO A 268 4.14 4.65 6.89
C PRO A 268 5.24 3.71 6.40
N ASP A 269 6.48 4.15 6.53
CA ASP A 269 7.63 3.30 6.24
C ASP A 269 7.65 2.11 7.21
N LEU A 270 7.56 0.90 6.68
CA LEU A 270 7.82 -0.33 7.42
C LEU A 270 9.34 -0.47 7.58
N SER A 271 9.91 0.32 8.48
CA SER A 271 11.36 0.47 8.64
C SER A 271 12.09 -0.79 9.13
N HIS A 272 11.34 -1.81 9.57
CA HIS A 272 11.87 -3.04 10.18
C HIS A 272 11.74 -4.30 9.29
N VAL A 273 11.41 -4.13 8.00
CA VAL A 273 11.25 -5.26 7.05
C VAL A 273 12.07 -4.98 5.80
N ASP A 274 12.85 -5.96 5.33
CA ASP A 274 13.56 -5.87 4.06
C ASP A 274 12.64 -6.15 2.85
N THR A 275 13.19 -6.04 1.65
CA THR A 275 12.46 -6.28 0.39
C THR A 275 11.96 -7.73 0.21
N GLU A 276 12.45 -8.66 1.05
CA GLU A 276 12.04 -10.07 1.06
C GLU A 276 11.09 -10.39 2.22
N GLY A 277 10.61 -9.37 2.95
CA GLY A 277 9.68 -9.54 4.07
C GLY A 277 10.34 -10.02 5.37
N ARG A 278 11.69 -10.04 5.46
CA ARG A 278 12.41 -10.48 6.65
C ARG A 278 12.62 -9.33 7.61
N ALA A 279 12.51 -9.61 8.90
CA ALA A 279 12.77 -8.64 9.96
C ALA A 279 14.23 -8.15 9.91
N ARG A 280 14.41 -6.83 9.89
CA ARG A 280 15.72 -6.17 9.84
C ARG A 280 15.76 -4.98 10.80
N MET A 281 16.85 -4.84 11.53
CA MET A 281 17.11 -3.62 12.30
C MET A 281 17.42 -2.45 11.35
N VAL A 282 16.79 -1.29 11.61
CA VAL A 282 16.95 -0.08 10.75
C VAL A 282 18.37 0.45 10.85
N ASP A 283 19.03 0.71 9.71
CA ASP A 283 20.28 1.44 9.69
C ASP A 283 20.02 2.94 9.96
N VAL A 284 20.57 3.43 11.06
CA VAL A 284 20.46 4.84 11.48
C VAL A 284 21.75 5.62 11.29
N SER A 285 22.78 5.05 10.64
CA SER A 285 24.12 5.62 10.50
C SER A 285 24.12 6.99 9.80
N ALA A 286 23.23 7.18 8.83
CA ALA A 286 23.10 8.42 8.05
C ALA A 286 22.24 9.50 8.72
N LYS A 287 21.67 9.25 9.91
CA LYS A 287 20.82 10.22 10.62
C LYS A 287 21.68 11.09 11.55
N ASP A 288 21.30 12.37 11.65
CA ASP A 288 21.92 13.30 12.60
C ASP A 288 21.57 12.94 14.05
N GLU A 289 22.50 13.21 14.95
CA GLU A 289 22.26 13.10 16.38
C GLU A 289 21.46 14.31 16.86
N THR A 290 20.28 14.03 17.44
CA THR A 290 19.41 15.06 18.02
C THR A 290 19.00 14.66 19.43
N GLU A 291 18.55 15.62 20.23
CA GLU A 291 17.91 15.29 21.51
C GLU A 291 16.62 14.51 21.26
N ARG A 292 16.44 13.46 22.06
CA ARG A 292 15.29 12.57 22.01
C ARG A 292 14.69 12.45 23.41
N VAL A 293 13.40 12.63 23.49
CA VAL A 293 12.62 12.43 24.71
C VAL A 293 11.42 11.56 24.39
N ALA A 294 11.16 10.57 25.24
CA ALA A 294 9.91 9.82 25.21
C ALA A 294 9.35 9.70 26.62
N VAL A 295 8.04 9.81 26.71
CA VAL A 295 7.27 9.65 27.95
C VAL A 295 6.23 8.56 27.71
N ALA A 296 6.24 7.52 28.52
CA ALA A 296 5.25 6.45 28.51
C ALA A 296 4.48 6.42 29.84
N GLY A 297 3.22 6.03 29.77
CA GLY A 297 2.36 5.84 30.95
C GLY A 297 1.91 4.40 31.08
N ALA A 298 1.60 4.01 32.31
CA ALA A 298 0.88 2.79 32.65
C ALA A 298 0.10 2.99 33.94
N ARG A 299 -0.85 2.10 34.23
CA ARG A 299 -1.60 2.12 35.47
C ARG A 299 -1.76 0.71 36.03
N VAL A 300 -1.64 0.56 37.33
CA VAL A 300 -1.94 -0.70 38.03
C VAL A 300 -3.18 -0.49 38.87
N VAL A 301 -4.30 -1.03 38.42
CA VAL A 301 -5.59 -0.98 39.12
C VAL A 301 -5.64 -2.09 40.14
N MET A 302 -6.11 -1.81 41.36
CA MET A 302 -6.11 -2.72 42.49
C MET A 302 -7.29 -2.47 43.43
N LYS A 303 -7.44 -3.32 44.45
CA LYS A 303 -8.44 -3.07 45.49
C LYS A 303 -8.02 -1.88 46.37
N PRO A 304 -8.97 -1.07 46.89
CA PRO A 304 -8.66 0.07 47.77
C PRO A 304 -7.77 -0.31 48.97
N GLU A 305 -8.00 -1.51 49.55
CA GLU A 305 -7.22 -1.98 50.68
C GLU A 305 -5.76 -2.28 50.31
N THR A 306 -5.52 -2.71 49.09
CA THR A 306 -4.17 -2.97 48.56
C THR A 306 -3.42 -1.67 48.40
N LEU A 307 -4.08 -0.66 47.78
CA LEU A 307 -3.52 0.68 47.61
C LEU A 307 -3.18 1.33 48.95
N ALA A 308 -4.08 1.28 49.92
CA ALA A 308 -3.85 1.83 51.26
C ALA A 308 -2.63 1.17 51.97
N ARG A 309 -2.39 -0.12 51.76
CA ARG A 309 -1.19 -0.79 52.29
C ARG A 309 0.10 -0.35 51.61
N ILE A 310 0.04 -0.06 50.31
CA ILE A 310 1.18 0.49 49.56
C ILE A 310 1.54 1.88 50.12
N GLU A 311 0.54 2.76 50.26
CA GLU A 311 0.70 4.12 50.80
C GLU A 311 1.23 4.11 52.22
N ALA A 312 0.78 3.20 53.07
CA ALA A 312 1.22 3.05 54.43
C ALA A 312 2.59 2.38 54.60
N GLY A 313 3.20 1.88 53.48
CA GLY A 313 4.47 1.12 53.54
C GLY A 313 4.35 -0.26 54.21
N HIS A 314 3.13 -0.80 54.32
CA HIS A 314 2.86 -2.05 55.05
C HIS A 314 2.87 -3.30 54.15
N ILE A 315 3.81 -3.35 53.17
CA ILE A 315 3.99 -4.53 52.31
C ILE A 315 5.21 -5.34 52.82
N ALA A 316 5.00 -6.63 53.05
CA ALA A 316 6.01 -7.52 53.61
C ALA A 316 7.33 -7.59 52.79
N LYS A 317 7.26 -7.33 51.47
CA LYS A 317 8.42 -7.30 50.56
C LYS A 317 9.18 -5.96 50.53
N GLY A 318 8.79 -4.96 51.35
CA GLY A 318 9.41 -3.65 51.40
C GLY A 318 8.68 -2.55 50.64
N ASP A 319 9.36 -1.45 50.36
CA ASP A 319 8.79 -0.29 49.65
C ASP A 319 8.52 -0.59 48.17
N VAL A 320 7.24 -0.84 47.87
CA VAL A 320 6.76 -1.21 46.55
C VAL A 320 7.12 -0.18 45.50
N LEU A 321 6.92 1.10 45.79
CA LEU A 321 7.12 2.19 44.83
C LEU A 321 8.61 2.37 44.52
N GLN A 322 9.48 2.29 45.53
CA GLN A 322 10.92 2.40 45.29
C GLN A 322 11.48 1.22 44.52
N VAL A 323 11.04 -0.01 44.82
CA VAL A 323 11.49 -1.20 44.09
C VAL A 323 10.99 -1.15 42.65
N ALA A 324 9.74 -0.75 42.40
CA ALA A 324 9.19 -0.59 41.06
C ALA A 324 9.93 0.50 40.27
N ARG A 325 10.29 1.62 40.90
CA ARG A 325 11.07 2.68 40.27
C ARG A 325 12.43 2.17 39.79
N ILE A 326 13.16 1.49 40.67
CA ILE A 326 14.48 0.92 40.34
C ILE A 326 14.34 -0.11 39.19
N ALA A 327 13.34 -0.99 39.27
CA ALA A 327 13.11 -2.00 38.26
C ALA A 327 12.80 -1.38 36.89
N GLY A 328 11.99 -0.32 36.81
CA GLY A 328 11.72 0.43 35.59
C GLY A 328 12.99 1.07 35.02
N ILE A 329 13.80 1.72 35.85
CA ILE A 329 15.07 2.31 35.39
C ILE A 329 16.02 1.23 34.85
N MET A 330 16.11 0.08 35.51
CA MET A 330 16.94 -1.03 35.05
C MET A 330 16.41 -1.61 33.71
N ALA A 331 15.11 -1.70 33.56
CA ALA A 331 14.47 -2.23 32.37
C ALA A 331 14.72 -1.33 31.14
N ALA A 332 14.62 -0.01 31.29
CA ALA A 332 14.99 0.92 30.23
C ALA A 332 16.39 0.66 29.67
N LYS A 333 17.37 0.41 30.54
CA LYS A 333 18.77 0.11 30.17
C LYS A 333 18.96 -1.25 29.51
N LYS A 334 17.98 -2.14 29.62
CA LYS A 334 18.01 -3.51 29.07
C LYS A 334 17.03 -3.69 27.89
N THR A 335 16.43 -2.63 27.38
CA THR A 335 15.46 -2.69 26.29
C THR A 335 15.98 -3.48 25.08
N PRO A 336 17.23 -3.29 24.58
CA PRO A 336 17.71 -4.06 23.42
C PRO A 336 17.91 -5.55 23.70
N GLU A 337 18.01 -5.98 24.98
CA GLU A 337 18.03 -7.39 25.36
C GLU A 337 16.62 -8.03 25.35
N LEU A 338 15.57 -7.21 25.45
CA LEU A 338 14.17 -7.63 25.54
C LEU A 338 13.42 -7.50 24.22
N ILE A 339 13.74 -6.48 23.44
CA ILE A 339 13.06 -6.14 22.17
C ILE A 339 14.05 -6.36 21.00
N PRO A 340 13.86 -7.40 20.19
CA PRO A 340 14.88 -7.92 19.26
C PRO A 340 15.45 -6.92 18.26
N LEU A 341 14.64 -5.95 17.79
CA LEU A 341 15.06 -4.99 16.75
C LEU A 341 15.41 -3.61 17.30
N CYS A 342 15.49 -3.45 18.62
CA CYS A 342 15.92 -2.20 19.24
C CYS A 342 17.45 -2.03 19.20
N HIS A 343 17.87 -0.78 18.96
CA HIS A 343 19.29 -0.41 19.02
C HIS A 343 19.76 -0.34 20.48
N PRO A 344 21.01 -0.72 20.78
CA PRO A 344 21.60 -0.42 22.07
C PRO A 344 21.85 1.09 22.20
N LEU A 345 21.19 1.75 23.15
CA LEU A 345 21.19 3.20 23.27
C LEU A 345 21.87 3.65 24.55
N ALA A 346 22.73 4.70 24.48
CA ALA A 346 23.32 5.35 25.61
C ALA A 346 22.35 6.39 26.20
N LEU A 347 21.47 5.95 27.11
CA LEU A 347 20.50 6.81 27.76
C LEU A 347 21.21 7.85 28.64
N THR A 348 20.85 9.12 28.52
CA THR A 348 21.37 10.21 29.37
C THR A 348 20.56 10.40 30.64
N SER A 349 19.24 10.10 30.59
CA SER A 349 18.36 10.15 31.76
C SER A 349 17.24 9.14 31.63
N VAL A 350 16.88 8.53 32.78
CA VAL A 350 15.68 7.70 32.94
C VAL A 350 15.02 8.11 34.24
N GLU A 351 13.80 8.59 34.19
CA GLU A 351 12.97 8.97 35.31
C GLU A 351 11.72 8.09 35.33
N VAL A 352 11.39 7.54 36.52
CA VAL A 352 10.14 6.76 36.68
C VAL A 352 9.42 7.33 37.90
N GLU A 353 8.30 7.94 37.65
CA GLU A 353 7.41 8.50 38.68
C GLU A 353 6.25 7.53 38.92
N LEU A 354 5.93 7.33 40.18
CA LEU A 354 4.81 6.49 40.61
C LEU A 354 3.98 7.27 41.62
N MET A 355 2.68 7.35 41.37
CA MET A 355 1.73 8.11 42.17
C MET A 355 0.51 7.25 42.50
N CYS A 356 0.18 7.13 43.77
CA CYS A 356 -1.05 6.50 44.21
C CYS A 356 -2.24 7.41 43.89
N SER A 357 -3.28 6.83 43.33
CA SER A 357 -4.54 7.52 43.02
C SER A 357 -5.72 6.83 43.73
N PRO A 358 -6.10 7.31 44.92
CA PRO A 358 -7.25 6.75 45.63
C PRO A 358 -8.56 6.84 44.88
N ALA A 359 -8.72 7.89 44.04
CA ALA A 359 -9.94 8.10 43.26
C ALA A 359 -10.17 7.00 42.22
N THR A 360 -9.11 6.41 41.68
CA THR A 360 -9.15 5.33 40.68
C THR A 360 -8.69 3.98 41.25
N SER A 361 -8.36 3.92 42.54
CA SER A 361 -7.81 2.75 43.19
C SER A 361 -6.64 2.15 42.40
N SER A 362 -5.66 2.99 42.03
CA SER A 362 -4.55 2.60 41.18
C SER A 362 -3.22 3.27 41.57
N VAL A 363 -2.14 2.71 41.05
CA VAL A 363 -0.85 3.38 40.98
C VAL A 363 -0.62 3.83 39.56
N GLU A 364 -0.53 5.13 39.34
CA GLU A 364 -0.16 5.76 38.07
C GLU A 364 1.35 5.74 37.91
N ILE A 365 1.80 5.40 36.70
CA ILE A 365 3.24 5.27 36.37
C ILE A 365 3.53 6.16 35.18
N THR A 366 4.56 7.01 35.31
CA THR A 366 5.06 7.81 34.20
C THR A 366 6.56 7.56 34.06
N ALA A 367 7.01 7.06 32.91
CA ALA A 367 8.40 6.81 32.61
C ALA A 367 8.90 7.77 31.54
N THR A 368 9.95 8.55 31.84
CA THR A 368 10.59 9.48 30.91
C THR A 368 11.99 9.01 30.59
N CYS A 369 12.29 8.79 29.32
CA CYS A 369 13.64 8.48 28.83
C CYS A 369 14.19 9.59 27.95
N ARG A 370 15.48 9.89 28.08
CA ARG A 370 16.18 10.92 27.29
C ARG A 370 17.52 10.39 26.79
N LEU A 371 17.85 10.83 25.56
CA LEU A 371 19.20 10.65 25.03
C LEU A 371 19.52 11.72 23.96
N LYS A 372 20.79 11.83 23.60
CA LYS A 372 21.22 12.48 22.34
C LYS A 372 21.66 11.38 21.39
N GLY A 373 20.93 11.20 20.26
CA GLY A 373 21.20 10.10 19.36
C GLY A 373 20.40 10.13 18.08
N ARG A 374 20.54 9.07 17.30
CA ARG A 374 20.05 8.95 15.91
C ARG A 374 18.68 8.29 15.80
N THR A 375 18.19 7.68 16.89
CA THR A 375 16.87 7.04 16.94
C THR A 375 16.09 7.48 18.18
N GLY A 376 14.79 7.20 18.22
CA GLY A 376 13.92 7.53 19.35
C GLY A 376 14.14 6.60 20.55
N VAL A 377 13.54 6.95 21.69
CA VAL A 377 13.63 6.24 22.98
C VAL A 377 12.26 5.77 23.47
N GLU A 378 11.33 5.59 22.53
CA GLU A 378 9.96 5.21 22.86
C GLU A 378 9.90 3.84 23.54
N MET A 379 10.69 2.88 23.04
CA MET A 379 10.70 1.52 23.58
C MET A 379 11.33 1.44 24.97
N GLU A 380 12.33 2.25 25.25
CA GLU A 380 12.94 2.37 26.58
C GLU A 380 11.93 2.90 27.60
N ALA A 381 11.15 3.92 27.24
CA ALA A 381 10.11 4.47 28.11
C ALA A 381 8.97 3.47 28.35
N LEU A 382 8.49 2.80 27.29
CA LEU A 382 7.45 1.76 27.39
C LEU A 382 7.92 0.57 28.23
N THR A 383 9.15 0.10 28.03
CA THR A 383 9.74 -1.00 28.79
C THR A 383 9.89 -0.63 30.28
N ALA A 384 10.30 0.60 30.56
CA ALA A 384 10.40 1.10 31.95
C ALA A 384 9.03 1.09 32.66
N ALA A 385 7.99 1.65 31.99
CA ALA A 385 6.63 1.68 32.55
C ALA A 385 6.07 0.27 32.76
N SER A 386 6.28 -0.62 31.78
CA SER A 386 5.83 -2.03 31.84
C SER A 386 6.42 -2.79 33.01
N VAL A 387 7.75 -2.72 33.18
CA VAL A 387 8.44 -3.48 34.24
C VAL A 387 8.17 -2.88 35.61
N ALA A 388 8.01 -1.57 35.74
CA ALA A 388 7.55 -0.93 36.96
C ALA A 388 6.14 -1.47 37.36
N ALA A 389 5.22 -1.53 36.44
CA ALA A 389 3.88 -2.07 36.69
C ALA A 389 3.89 -3.55 37.09
N LEU A 390 4.66 -4.38 36.38
CA LEU A 390 4.83 -5.80 36.71
C LEU A 390 5.47 -6.00 38.07
N THR A 391 6.37 -5.11 38.48
CA THR A 391 7.01 -5.16 39.80
C THR A 391 6.02 -4.86 40.92
N ILE A 392 5.13 -3.87 40.74
CA ILE A 392 4.02 -3.61 41.68
C ILE A 392 3.16 -4.86 41.82
N TYR A 393 2.78 -5.47 40.68
CA TYR A 393 2.00 -6.70 40.69
C TYR A 393 2.70 -7.82 41.47
N ASP A 394 3.97 -8.10 41.18
CA ASP A 394 4.71 -9.17 41.86
C ASP A 394 4.79 -8.94 43.39
N MET A 395 5.04 -7.70 43.79
CA MET A 395 5.18 -7.38 45.24
C MET A 395 3.85 -7.49 45.96
N CYS A 396 2.71 -7.24 45.32
CA CYS A 396 1.40 -7.19 45.94
C CYS A 396 0.52 -8.41 45.67
N LYS A 397 0.86 -9.32 44.73
CA LYS A 397 0.04 -10.46 44.34
C LYS A 397 -0.37 -11.43 45.43
N ALA A 398 0.37 -11.46 46.56
CA ALA A 398 -0.01 -12.25 47.72
C ALA A 398 -1.26 -11.74 48.43
N ILE A 399 -1.55 -10.43 48.30
CA ILE A 399 -2.71 -9.75 48.89
C ILE A 399 -3.83 -9.57 47.89
N ASP A 400 -3.49 -9.22 46.64
CA ASP A 400 -4.45 -8.97 45.60
C ASP A 400 -3.98 -9.56 44.25
N ARG A 401 -4.56 -10.70 43.89
CA ARG A 401 -4.26 -11.36 42.58
C ARG A 401 -5.07 -10.79 41.42
N GLY A 402 -6.08 -9.97 41.73
CA GLY A 402 -6.99 -9.38 40.74
C GLY A 402 -6.47 -8.05 40.16
N MET A 403 -5.28 -7.61 40.54
CA MET A 403 -4.70 -6.40 39.96
C MET A 403 -4.57 -6.47 38.46
N GLN A 404 -4.79 -5.33 37.76
CA GLN A 404 -4.71 -5.22 36.33
C GLN A 404 -3.70 -4.15 35.95
N VAL A 405 -2.78 -4.52 35.05
CA VAL A 405 -1.94 -3.53 34.36
C VAL A 405 -2.73 -3.00 33.17
N ALA A 406 -2.96 -1.70 33.16
CA ALA A 406 -3.80 -1.03 32.19
C ALA A 406 -3.10 0.21 31.61
N ASP A 407 -3.64 0.73 30.50
CA ASP A 407 -3.27 2.02 29.90
C ASP A 407 -1.76 2.16 29.59
N LEU A 408 -1.08 1.04 29.29
CA LEU A 408 0.31 1.11 28.82
C LEU A 408 0.36 1.73 27.44
N ARG A 409 0.89 2.97 27.36
CA ARG A 409 0.98 3.69 26.09
C ARG A 409 2.06 4.74 26.08
N LEU A 410 2.47 5.15 24.87
CA LEU A 410 3.28 6.34 24.68
C LEU A 410 2.39 7.58 24.91
N LEU A 411 2.85 8.49 25.80
CA LEU A 411 2.12 9.74 26.10
C LEU A 411 2.69 10.89 25.26
N ARG A 412 4.01 10.93 25.10
CA ARG A 412 4.68 12.01 24.38
C ARG A 412 6.00 11.52 23.81
N LYS A 413 6.38 12.02 22.63
CA LYS A 413 7.76 11.98 22.17
C LYS A 413 8.15 13.30 21.51
N SER A 414 9.43 13.62 21.54
CA SER A 414 9.97 14.78 20.84
C SER A 414 11.36 14.50 20.25
N GLY A 415 11.67 15.23 19.19
CA GLY A 415 12.94 15.17 18.47
C GLY A 415 12.94 14.25 17.25
N GLY A 416 13.81 14.57 16.28
CA GLY A 416 13.98 13.85 15.02
C GLY A 416 13.04 14.26 13.89
N LYS A 417 13.23 13.60 12.72
CA LYS A 417 12.51 13.96 11.49
C LYS A 417 11.00 13.69 11.54
N SER A 418 10.54 12.79 12.40
CA SER A 418 9.11 12.46 12.54
C SER A 418 8.30 13.44 13.38
N GLY A 419 8.97 14.52 13.88
CA GLY A 419 8.31 15.54 14.69
C GLY A 419 7.88 15.09 16.08
N ASP A 420 7.14 15.95 16.76
CA ASP A 420 6.62 15.71 18.09
C ASP A 420 5.30 14.96 18.03
N PHE A 421 5.07 14.10 19.01
CA PHE A 421 3.81 13.38 19.21
C PHE A 421 3.33 13.63 20.65
N VAL A 422 2.04 13.87 20.81
CA VAL A 422 1.35 13.91 22.10
C VAL A 422 0.08 13.07 21.93
N ALA A 423 -0.10 12.10 22.84
CA ALA A 423 -1.32 11.29 22.85
C ALA A 423 -2.52 12.15 23.32
N GLU A 424 -3.67 11.93 22.68
CA GLU A 424 -4.95 12.50 23.07
C GLU A 424 -5.50 11.87 24.37
#